data_13aed802b1ccc974291d5b9eecb03f3a
#
_entry.id   13aed802b1ccc974291d5b9eecb03f3a
#
_cell.length_a   1.000
_cell.length_b   1.000
_cell.length_c   1.000
_cell.angle_alpha   90.00
_cell.angle_beta   90.00
_cell.angle_gamma   90.00
#
_symmetry.space_group_name_H-M   'P 1'
#
loop_
_entity.id
_entity.type
_entity.pdbx_description
1 polymer ?
#
loop_
_entity_poly.entity_id
_entity_poly.type
_entity_poly.pdbx_seq_one_letter_code
_entity_poly.pdbx_strand_id
1 'polypeptide(L)'
;MTSYVKSEYKLLKWIDINNIDWSHLSLNPAAIELLRENPNEIDWDNLSFNEAAIELLKENFNEINWENLSLNPSAIELLRENYYNIDWDNLSLNPAAIELLRENPNEIDWIALSVNKNAIELLRENPDKINWVNLSLNPNAIELLRENPDKINWMFLSGNENAIELLRENPDKINWMLLSGNKNAIELLRENKDKINWNLLSGNENAIELLIENPDKINWMLLSSNPSIFDLEL
;
A
#
# COMPACT_ATOMS: atom_id res chain seq x y z
N MET A 1 -9.18 13.14 -35.23
CA MET A 1 -9.01 11.70 -34.96
C MET A 1 -7.55 11.48 -34.62
N THR A 2 -7.19 11.54 -33.34
CA THR A 2 -5.86 11.22 -32.84
C THR A 2 -5.85 9.71 -32.61
N SER A 3 -5.14 8.96 -33.48
CA SER A 3 -4.89 7.56 -33.26
C SER A 3 -3.99 7.42 -32.01
N TYR A 4 -4.55 6.97 -30.92
CA TYR A 4 -3.77 6.47 -29.80
C TYR A 4 -3.00 5.24 -30.32
N VAL A 5 -1.71 5.39 -30.50
CA VAL A 5 -0.80 4.25 -30.71
C VAL A 5 -0.77 3.51 -29.36
N LYS A 6 -1.53 2.41 -29.27
CA LYS A 6 -1.43 1.47 -28.15
C LYS A 6 0.01 0.95 -28.17
N SER A 7 0.81 1.27 -27.17
CA SER A 7 2.14 0.70 -27.02
C SER A 7 1.96 -0.79 -26.72
N GLU A 8 2.15 -1.63 -27.73
CA GLU A 8 2.14 -3.09 -27.55
C GLU A 8 3.43 -3.48 -26.80
N TYR A 9 3.30 -3.81 -25.52
CA TYR A 9 4.38 -4.47 -24.78
C TYR A 9 4.55 -5.89 -25.33
N LYS A 10 5.81 -6.28 -25.64
CA LYS A 10 6.14 -7.63 -26.11
C LYS A 10 7.18 -8.25 -25.19
N LEU A 11 7.00 -9.55 -24.94
CA LEU A 11 7.98 -10.32 -24.17
C LEU A 11 9.36 -10.21 -24.83
N LEU A 12 10.40 -10.00 -24.04
CA LEU A 12 11.77 -9.93 -24.55
C LEU A 12 12.20 -11.28 -25.13
N LYS A 13 12.89 -11.29 -26.27
CA LYS A 13 13.20 -12.49 -27.05
C LYS A 13 14.03 -13.57 -26.32
N TRP A 14 14.72 -13.20 -25.25
CA TRP A 14 15.53 -14.12 -24.46
C TRP A 14 14.74 -14.81 -23.34
N ILE A 15 13.50 -14.40 -23.08
CA ILE A 15 12.65 -14.99 -22.05
C ILE A 15 11.94 -16.21 -22.63
N ASP A 16 12.13 -17.36 -21.98
CA ASP A 16 11.39 -18.57 -22.29
C ASP A 16 10.02 -18.53 -21.60
N ILE A 17 8.96 -18.52 -22.40
CA ILE A 17 7.57 -18.47 -21.93
C ILE A 17 7.21 -19.66 -21.04
N ASN A 18 7.87 -20.81 -21.21
CA ASN A 18 7.62 -22.01 -20.39
C ASN A 18 8.13 -21.87 -18.94
N ASN A 19 8.97 -20.88 -18.68
CA ASN A 19 9.49 -20.59 -17.34
C ASN A 19 8.77 -19.45 -16.64
N ILE A 20 7.73 -18.87 -17.27
CA ILE A 20 6.97 -17.77 -16.69
C ILE A 20 5.98 -18.32 -15.63
N ASP A 21 5.94 -17.67 -14.48
CA ASP A 21 4.88 -17.81 -13.51
C ASP A 21 3.68 -16.95 -13.93
N TRP A 22 2.65 -17.61 -14.44
CA TRP A 22 1.46 -16.96 -14.99
C TRP A 22 0.61 -16.28 -13.90
N SER A 23 0.65 -16.77 -12.66
CA SER A 23 -0.03 -16.14 -11.53
C SER A 23 0.56 -14.75 -11.24
N HIS A 24 1.88 -14.65 -11.14
CA HIS A 24 2.56 -13.37 -11.00
C HIS A 24 2.46 -12.50 -12.27
N LEU A 25 2.46 -13.11 -13.46
CA LEU A 25 2.29 -12.38 -14.71
C LEU A 25 0.92 -11.72 -14.80
N SER A 26 -0.13 -12.33 -14.22
CA SER A 26 -1.48 -11.77 -14.19
C SER A 26 -1.57 -10.45 -13.42
N LEU A 27 -0.65 -10.19 -12.48
CA LEU A 27 -0.50 -8.89 -11.79
C LEU A 27 0.23 -7.84 -12.62
N ASN A 28 0.93 -8.23 -13.70
CA ASN A 28 1.77 -7.31 -14.47
C ASN A 28 0.95 -6.48 -15.47
N PRO A 29 0.87 -5.13 -15.33
CA PRO A 29 0.08 -4.29 -16.23
C PRO A 29 0.54 -4.32 -17.69
N ALA A 30 1.82 -4.65 -17.94
CA ALA A 30 2.37 -4.75 -19.30
C ALA A 30 2.02 -6.07 -20.00
N ALA A 31 1.48 -7.07 -19.27
CA ALA A 31 1.26 -8.41 -19.79
C ALA A 31 -0.11 -8.64 -20.44
N ILE A 32 -1.00 -7.64 -20.45
CA ILE A 32 -2.43 -7.81 -20.82
C ILE A 32 -2.59 -8.48 -22.20
N GLU A 33 -1.82 -8.07 -23.22
CA GLU A 33 -1.93 -8.68 -24.56
C GLU A 33 -1.41 -10.12 -24.56
N LEU A 34 -0.34 -10.42 -23.82
CA LEU A 34 0.18 -11.79 -23.69
C LEU A 34 -0.80 -12.70 -22.94
N LEU A 35 -1.46 -12.20 -21.91
CA LEU A 35 -2.51 -12.90 -21.18
C LEU A 35 -3.74 -13.16 -22.08
N ARG A 36 -4.12 -12.20 -22.89
CA ARG A 36 -5.21 -12.34 -23.87
C ARG A 36 -4.95 -13.43 -24.90
N GLU A 37 -3.68 -13.61 -25.32
CA GLU A 37 -3.25 -14.68 -26.23
C GLU A 37 -3.21 -16.06 -25.53
N ASN A 38 -3.16 -16.11 -24.18
CA ASN A 38 -3.02 -17.33 -23.39
C ASN A 38 -4.11 -17.41 -22.27
N PRO A 39 -5.39 -17.43 -22.64
CA PRO A 39 -6.49 -17.29 -21.66
C PRO A 39 -6.57 -18.41 -20.62
N ASN A 40 -6.05 -19.63 -20.95
CA ASN A 40 -6.05 -20.76 -20.02
C ASN A 40 -5.02 -20.64 -18.90
N GLU A 41 -4.04 -19.72 -19.06
CA GLU A 41 -2.97 -19.50 -18.11
C GLU A 41 -3.27 -18.32 -17.14
N ILE A 42 -4.37 -17.61 -17.38
CA ILE A 42 -4.72 -16.43 -16.56
C ILE A 42 -5.12 -16.86 -15.15
N ASP A 43 -4.46 -16.26 -14.16
CA ASP A 43 -4.92 -16.24 -12.79
C ASP A 43 -5.90 -15.06 -12.63
N TRP A 44 -7.19 -15.36 -12.65
CA TRP A 44 -8.26 -14.35 -12.62
C TRP A 44 -8.36 -13.62 -11.28
N ASP A 45 -7.96 -14.28 -10.17
CA ASP A 45 -7.90 -13.66 -8.87
C ASP A 45 -6.86 -12.52 -8.87
N ASN A 46 -5.65 -12.82 -9.35
CA ASN A 46 -4.58 -11.84 -9.49
C ASN A 46 -4.88 -10.80 -10.59
N LEU A 47 -5.49 -11.22 -11.70
CA LEU A 47 -5.87 -10.28 -12.77
C LEU A 47 -6.86 -9.24 -12.28
N SER A 48 -7.75 -9.58 -11.35
CA SER A 48 -8.73 -8.64 -10.78
C SER A 48 -8.08 -7.49 -10.00
N PHE A 49 -6.85 -7.65 -9.47
CA PHE A 49 -6.06 -6.55 -8.91
C PHE A 49 -5.37 -5.67 -9.96
N ASN A 50 -5.21 -6.18 -11.20
CA ASN A 50 -4.41 -5.51 -12.21
C ASN A 50 -5.16 -4.30 -12.80
N GLU A 51 -4.65 -3.09 -12.56
CA GLU A 51 -5.29 -1.84 -13.00
C GLU A 51 -5.45 -1.72 -14.52
N ALA A 52 -4.59 -2.39 -15.30
CA ALA A 52 -4.66 -2.39 -16.77
C ALA A 52 -5.66 -3.43 -17.34
N ALA A 53 -6.19 -4.33 -16.50
CA ALA A 53 -6.97 -5.48 -16.96
C ALA A 53 -8.48 -5.22 -17.12
N ILE A 54 -8.98 -4.03 -16.84
CA ILE A 54 -10.44 -3.76 -16.75
C ILE A 54 -11.19 -4.20 -18.00
N GLU A 55 -10.68 -3.94 -19.21
CA GLU A 55 -11.34 -4.36 -20.45
C GLU A 55 -11.30 -5.88 -20.64
N LEU A 56 -10.19 -6.56 -20.27
CA LEU A 56 -10.09 -8.02 -20.32
C LEU A 56 -11.05 -8.68 -19.32
N LEU A 57 -11.20 -8.10 -18.13
CA LEU A 57 -12.18 -8.54 -17.12
C LEU A 57 -13.61 -8.36 -17.58
N LYS A 58 -13.96 -7.25 -18.24
CA LYS A 58 -15.30 -7.04 -18.84
C LYS A 58 -15.62 -8.09 -19.91
N GLU A 59 -14.64 -8.47 -20.73
CA GLU A 59 -14.78 -9.52 -21.74
C GLU A 59 -14.98 -10.92 -21.13
N ASN A 60 -14.50 -11.13 -19.90
CA ASN A 60 -14.56 -12.39 -19.16
C ASN A 60 -15.26 -12.23 -17.81
N PHE A 61 -16.45 -11.65 -17.84
CA PHE A 61 -17.19 -11.20 -16.66
C PHE A 61 -17.39 -12.25 -15.57
N ASN A 62 -17.56 -13.52 -15.95
CA ASN A 62 -17.80 -14.61 -15.01
C ASN A 62 -16.53 -15.04 -14.23
N GLU A 63 -15.36 -14.62 -14.69
CA GLU A 63 -14.07 -14.92 -14.08
C GLU A 63 -13.63 -13.85 -13.07
N ILE A 64 -14.38 -12.74 -12.94
CA ILE A 64 -14.03 -11.63 -12.05
C ILE A 64 -14.09 -12.07 -10.59
N ASN A 65 -12.96 -11.91 -9.88
CA ASN A 65 -12.94 -11.92 -8.43
C ASN A 65 -13.33 -10.52 -7.91
N TRP A 66 -14.57 -10.37 -7.46
CA TRP A 66 -15.13 -9.09 -7.04
C TRP A 66 -14.53 -8.55 -5.73
N GLU A 67 -14.07 -9.44 -4.84
CA GLU A 67 -13.34 -9.08 -3.62
C GLU A 67 -12.04 -8.34 -4.00
N ASN A 68 -11.24 -8.96 -4.87
CA ASN A 68 -9.99 -8.38 -5.35
C ASN A 68 -10.22 -7.15 -6.24
N LEU A 69 -11.26 -7.18 -7.09
CA LEU A 69 -11.63 -6.04 -7.94
C LEU A 69 -12.03 -4.81 -7.11
N SER A 70 -12.64 -4.99 -5.94
CA SER A 70 -13.02 -3.88 -5.05
C SER A 70 -11.81 -3.12 -4.52
N LEU A 71 -10.62 -3.74 -4.46
CA LEU A 71 -9.35 -3.07 -4.14
C LEU A 71 -8.71 -2.37 -5.34
N ASN A 72 -9.15 -2.66 -6.58
CA ASN A 72 -8.54 -2.12 -7.79
C ASN A 72 -8.97 -0.66 -8.04
N PRO A 73 -8.04 0.34 -8.01
CA PRO A 73 -8.42 1.74 -8.19
C PRO A 73 -9.01 2.07 -9.57
N SER A 74 -8.69 1.28 -10.59
CA SER A 74 -9.20 1.48 -11.96
C SER A 74 -10.60 0.89 -12.18
N ALA A 75 -11.14 0.13 -11.19
CA ALA A 75 -12.38 -0.61 -11.36
C ALA A 75 -13.65 0.16 -10.94
N ILE A 76 -13.56 1.40 -10.46
CA ILE A 76 -14.67 2.12 -9.83
C ILE A 76 -15.94 2.16 -10.69
N GLU A 77 -15.83 2.43 -11.99
CA GLU A 77 -16.99 2.45 -12.88
C GLU A 77 -17.60 1.05 -13.07
N LEU A 78 -16.76 0.00 -13.19
CA LEU A 78 -17.24 -1.37 -13.32
C LEU A 78 -17.94 -1.84 -12.02
N LEU A 79 -17.41 -1.45 -10.85
CA LEU A 79 -18.03 -1.70 -9.55
C LEU A 79 -19.36 -0.96 -9.40
N ARG A 80 -19.44 0.30 -9.84
CA ARG A 80 -20.67 1.10 -9.82
C ARG A 80 -21.78 0.46 -10.65
N GLU A 81 -21.43 -0.07 -11.83
CA GLU A 81 -22.38 -0.79 -12.71
C GLU A 81 -22.83 -2.14 -12.11
N ASN A 82 -22.06 -2.69 -11.15
CA ASN A 82 -22.27 -4.02 -10.58
C ASN A 82 -22.36 -3.98 -9.05
N TYR A 83 -23.15 -3.07 -8.53
CA TYR A 83 -23.32 -2.74 -7.11
C TYR A 83 -23.41 -3.95 -6.17
N TYR A 84 -24.19 -4.99 -6.55
CA TYR A 84 -24.41 -6.16 -5.71
C TYR A 84 -23.20 -7.09 -5.58
N ASN A 85 -22.17 -6.89 -6.39
CA ASN A 85 -20.93 -7.66 -6.36
C ASN A 85 -19.82 -6.96 -5.58
N ILE A 86 -20.03 -5.72 -5.13
CA ILE A 86 -19.02 -4.95 -4.40
C ILE A 86 -18.73 -5.60 -3.05
N ASP A 87 -17.46 -5.86 -2.77
CA ASP A 87 -16.95 -6.06 -1.44
C ASP A 87 -16.66 -4.69 -0.79
N TRP A 88 -17.55 -4.27 0.10
CA TRP A 88 -17.51 -2.93 0.69
C TRP A 88 -16.37 -2.75 1.71
N ASP A 89 -15.93 -3.82 2.36
CA ASP A 89 -14.80 -3.80 3.30
C ASP A 89 -13.53 -3.48 2.52
N ASN A 90 -13.29 -4.20 1.41
CA ASN A 90 -12.16 -3.96 0.51
C ASN A 90 -12.30 -2.62 -0.23
N LEU A 91 -13.50 -2.25 -0.66
CA LEU A 91 -13.73 -0.95 -1.29
C LEU A 91 -13.39 0.21 -0.35
N SER A 92 -13.63 0.08 0.96
CA SER A 92 -13.29 1.10 1.94
C SER A 92 -11.77 1.33 2.06
N LEU A 93 -10.93 0.35 1.69
CA LEU A 93 -9.48 0.49 1.56
C LEU A 93 -9.06 1.16 0.24
N ASN A 94 -9.91 1.12 -0.79
CA ASN A 94 -9.57 1.61 -2.13
C ASN A 94 -9.49 3.14 -2.18
N PRO A 95 -8.32 3.74 -2.49
CA PRO A 95 -8.16 5.20 -2.46
C PRO A 95 -8.95 5.94 -3.54
N ALA A 96 -9.39 5.25 -4.61
CA ALA A 96 -10.20 5.83 -5.68
C ALA A 96 -11.71 5.79 -5.38
N ALA A 97 -12.14 5.08 -4.32
CA ALA A 97 -13.56 4.80 -4.07
C ALA A 97 -14.29 5.87 -3.24
N ILE A 98 -13.64 6.96 -2.82
CA ILE A 98 -14.18 7.91 -1.85
C ILE A 98 -15.58 8.44 -2.24
N GLU A 99 -15.80 8.79 -3.50
CA GLU A 99 -17.10 9.29 -3.96
C GLU A 99 -18.16 8.18 -3.95
N LEU A 100 -17.82 6.95 -4.35
CA LEU A 100 -18.74 5.81 -4.32
C LEU A 100 -19.11 5.44 -2.87
N LEU A 101 -18.17 5.52 -1.95
CA LEU A 101 -18.42 5.33 -0.50
C LEU A 101 -19.30 6.45 0.07
N ARG A 102 -19.08 7.70 -0.34
CA ARG A 102 -19.89 8.85 0.07
C ARG A 102 -21.36 8.71 -0.36
N GLU A 103 -21.61 8.14 -1.55
CA GLU A 103 -22.94 7.84 -2.06
C GLU A 103 -23.63 6.69 -1.29
N ASN A 104 -22.82 5.82 -0.60
CA ASN A 104 -23.29 4.61 0.07
C ASN A 104 -22.81 4.55 1.53
N PRO A 105 -23.18 5.51 2.39
CA PRO A 105 -22.59 5.65 3.72
C PRO A 105 -22.89 4.49 4.69
N ASN A 106 -23.93 3.70 4.41
CA ASN A 106 -24.29 2.55 5.25
C ASN A 106 -23.41 1.32 4.99
N GLU A 107 -22.71 1.30 3.83
CA GLU A 107 -21.86 0.19 3.40
C GLU A 107 -20.40 0.39 3.82
N ILE A 108 -20.04 1.55 4.36
CA ILE A 108 -18.65 1.88 4.71
C ILE A 108 -18.15 1.04 5.88
N ASP A 109 -17.06 0.30 5.69
CA ASP A 109 -16.21 -0.15 6.79
C ASP A 109 -15.32 1.00 7.28
N TRP A 110 -15.73 1.62 8.37
CA TRP A 110 -15.02 2.76 8.97
C TRP A 110 -13.65 2.40 9.56
N ILE A 111 -13.43 1.11 9.89
CA ILE A 111 -12.12 0.62 10.36
C ILE A 111 -11.15 0.64 9.18
N ALA A 112 -11.53 0.04 8.05
CA ALA A 112 -10.78 0.03 6.81
C ALA A 112 -10.60 1.46 6.26
N LEU A 113 -11.67 2.27 6.24
CA LEU A 113 -11.62 3.64 5.76
C LEU A 113 -10.62 4.51 6.54
N SER A 114 -10.44 4.26 7.84
CA SER A 114 -9.53 5.07 8.67
C SER A 114 -8.06 4.94 8.25
N VAL A 115 -7.63 3.87 7.58
CA VAL A 115 -6.27 3.76 6.99
C VAL A 115 -6.21 4.25 5.54
N ASN A 116 -7.34 4.50 4.90
CA ASN A 116 -7.38 4.97 3.52
C ASN A 116 -6.85 6.41 3.43
N LYS A 117 -5.73 6.58 2.72
CA LYS A 117 -5.01 7.87 2.63
C LYS A 117 -5.84 9.01 2.02
N ASN A 118 -6.86 8.68 1.20
CA ASN A 118 -7.71 9.67 0.54
C ASN A 118 -9.00 9.97 1.31
N ALA A 119 -9.25 9.29 2.45
CA ALA A 119 -10.51 9.40 3.18
C ALA A 119 -10.57 10.53 4.22
N ILE A 120 -9.53 11.35 4.37
CA ILE A 120 -9.41 12.31 5.49
C ILE A 120 -10.62 13.25 5.57
N GLU A 121 -11.10 13.79 4.45
CA GLU A 121 -12.26 14.69 4.46
C GLU A 121 -13.56 13.96 4.83
N LEU A 122 -13.76 12.73 4.32
CA LEU A 122 -14.93 11.91 4.68
C LEU A 122 -14.90 11.51 6.16
N LEU A 123 -13.72 11.27 6.73
CA LEU A 123 -13.55 11.01 8.17
C LEU A 123 -13.82 12.26 9.01
N ARG A 124 -13.40 13.46 8.56
CA ARG A 124 -13.71 14.74 9.22
C ARG A 124 -15.21 15.02 9.28
N GLU A 125 -15.94 14.65 8.23
CA GLU A 125 -17.40 14.76 8.17
C GLU A 125 -18.13 13.80 9.15
N ASN A 126 -17.44 12.70 9.57
CA ASN A 126 -18.00 11.63 10.40
C ASN A 126 -17.08 11.30 11.59
N PRO A 127 -16.82 12.25 12.51
CA PRO A 127 -15.82 12.10 13.57
C PRO A 127 -16.11 11.00 14.58
N ASP A 128 -17.38 10.64 14.76
CA ASP A 128 -17.84 9.57 15.64
C ASP A 128 -17.58 8.17 15.05
N LYS A 129 -17.28 8.06 13.76
CA LYS A 129 -17.00 6.83 13.04
C LYS A 129 -15.51 6.50 12.96
N ILE A 130 -14.64 7.46 13.27
CA ILE A 130 -13.19 7.30 13.12
C ILE A 130 -12.65 6.18 14.01
N ASN A 131 -11.96 5.22 13.43
CA ASN A 131 -11.08 4.32 14.17
C ASN A 131 -9.71 4.99 14.38
N TRP A 132 -9.52 5.60 15.54
CA TRP A 132 -8.31 6.37 15.85
C TRP A 132 -7.03 5.53 15.89
N VAL A 133 -7.15 4.22 16.19
CA VAL A 133 -6.02 3.29 16.16
C VAL A 133 -5.50 3.16 14.73
N ASN A 134 -6.41 2.88 13.79
CA ASN A 134 -6.10 2.75 12.37
C ASN A 134 -5.73 4.10 11.74
N LEU A 135 -6.39 5.18 12.14
CA LEU A 135 -6.06 6.53 11.68
C LEU A 135 -4.61 6.92 12.02
N SER A 136 -4.08 6.45 13.17
CA SER A 136 -2.68 6.73 13.54
C SER A 136 -1.65 6.11 12.57
N LEU A 137 -2.04 5.10 11.79
CA LEU A 137 -1.22 4.53 10.70
C LEU A 137 -1.35 5.34 9.39
N ASN A 138 -2.40 6.15 9.24
CA ASN A 138 -2.68 6.85 7.99
C ASN A 138 -1.69 8.02 7.79
N PRO A 139 -0.86 7.99 6.72
CA PRO A 139 0.17 9.03 6.53
C PRO A 139 -0.41 10.42 6.27
N ASN A 140 -1.66 10.52 5.81
CA ASN A 140 -2.30 11.80 5.51
C ASN A 140 -3.12 12.36 6.70
N ALA A 141 -3.17 11.63 7.84
CA ALA A 141 -3.98 12.00 9.00
C ALA A 141 -3.28 12.90 10.02
N ILE A 142 -2.03 13.30 9.81
CA ILE A 142 -1.21 13.99 10.82
C ILE A 142 -1.90 15.23 11.39
N GLU A 143 -2.50 16.07 10.55
CA GLU A 143 -3.21 17.27 11.03
C GLU A 143 -4.47 16.92 11.83
N LEU A 144 -5.25 15.92 11.38
CA LEU A 144 -6.42 15.45 12.11
C LEU A 144 -6.05 14.85 13.48
N LEU A 145 -4.90 14.17 13.56
CA LEU A 145 -4.34 13.64 14.81
C LEU A 145 -3.86 14.78 15.72
N ARG A 146 -3.22 15.84 15.19
CA ARG A 146 -2.83 17.03 15.96
C ARG A 146 -4.03 17.74 16.60
N GLU A 147 -5.15 17.81 15.89
CA GLU A 147 -6.40 18.37 16.38
C GLU A 147 -7.04 17.54 17.51
N ASN A 148 -6.66 16.24 17.62
CA ASN A 148 -7.24 15.28 18.55
C ASN A 148 -6.16 14.48 19.32
N PRO A 149 -5.28 15.13 20.09
CA PRO A 149 -4.09 14.52 20.67
C PRO A 149 -4.39 13.41 21.70
N ASP A 150 -5.55 13.45 22.33
CA ASP A 150 -6.03 12.44 23.29
C ASP A 150 -6.50 11.14 22.61
N LYS A 151 -6.70 11.16 21.29
CA LYS A 151 -7.12 10.02 20.48
C LYS A 151 -5.96 9.27 19.80
N ILE A 152 -4.74 9.84 19.81
CA ILE A 152 -3.58 9.29 19.13
C ILE A 152 -3.19 7.94 19.74
N ASN A 153 -3.07 6.93 18.87
CA ASN A 153 -2.35 5.71 19.22
C ASN A 153 -0.85 5.89 18.91
N TRP A 154 -0.09 6.30 19.93
CA TRP A 154 1.33 6.62 19.80
C TRP A 154 2.19 5.44 19.36
N MET A 155 1.78 4.20 19.68
CA MET A 155 2.47 3.00 19.22
C MET A 155 2.45 2.91 17.69
N PHE A 156 1.26 2.97 17.10
CA PHE A 156 1.11 2.92 15.64
C PHE A 156 1.62 4.19 14.95
N LEU A 157 1.42 5.36 15.56
CA LEU A 157 1.96 6.62 15.05
C LEU A 157 3.48 6.58 14.89
N SER A 158 4.19 5.86 15.76
CA SER A 158 5.67 5.73 15.66
C SER A 158 6.12 5.02 14.38
N GLY A 159 5.28 4.18 13.78
CA GLY A 159 5.52 3.56 12.48
C GLY A 159 5.08 4.42 11.28
N ASN A 160 4.34 5.49 11.51
CA ASN A 160 3.83 6.36 10.46
C ASN A 160 4.93 7.28 9.90
N GLU A 161 5.22 7.15 8.60
CA GLU A 161 6.34 7.84 7.94
C GLU A 161 6.24 9.37 8.02
N ASN A 162 5.02 9.92 8.08
CA ASN A 162 4.79 11.37 8.11
C ASN A 162 4.70 11.95 9.52
N ALA A 163 4.84 11.11 10.57
CA ALA A 163 4.65 11.54 11.95
C ALA A 163 5.90 12.05 12.66
N ILE A 164 7.06 12.13 12.01
CA ILE A 164 8.36 12.39 12.66
C ILE A 164 8.36 13.69 13.48
N GLU A 165 7.80 14.77 12.95
CA GLU A 165 7.74 16.04 13.68
C GLU A 165 6.83 15.95 14.91
N LEU A 166 5.66 15.29 14.77
CA LEU A 166 4.74 15.10 15.89
C LEU A 166 5.35 14.21 16.98
N LEU A 167 6.18 13.22 16.60
CA LEU A 167 6.94 12.38 17.53
C LEU A 167 8.07 13.16 18.21
N ARG A 168 8.78 14.06 17.52
CA ARG A 168 9.79 14.95 18.11
C ARG A 168 9.20 15.87 19.18
N GLU A 169 7.99 16.36 18.96
CA GLU A 169 7.23 17.18 19.92
C GLU A 169 6.80 16.38 21.17
N ASN A 170 6.74 15.03 21.07
CA ASN A 170 6.23 14.16 22.13
C ASN A 170 7.18 12.95 22.39
N PRO A 171 8.43 13.18 22.79
CA PRO A 171 9.48 12.15 22.85
C PRO A 171 9.20 11.05 23.90
N ASP A 172 8.41 11.32 24.92
CA ASP A 172 7.97 10.38 25.93
C ASP A 172 6.91 9.39 25.45
N LYS A 173 6.27 9.67 24.30
CA LYS A 173 5.24 8.84 23.67
C LYS A 173 5.77 7.88 22.60
N ILE A 174 7.04 8.03 22.20
CA ILE A 174 7.62 7.28 21.09
C ILE A 174 7.72 5.78 21.43
N ASN A 175 7.16 4.95 20.55
CA ASN A 175 7.48 3.53 20.50
C ASN A 175 8.75 3.32 19.65
N TRP A 176 9.90 3.22 20.31
CA TRP A 176 11.21 3.11 19.64
C TRP A 176 11.37 1.84 18.81
N MET A 177 10.65 0.76 19.16
CA MET A 177 10.65 -0.47 18.38
C MET A 177 10.04 -0.21 16.99
N LEU A 178 8.82 0.33 16.89
CA LEU A 178 8.18 0.63 15.62
C LEU A 178 8.87 1.77 14.88
N LEU A 179 9.36 2.78 15.61
CA LEU A 179 10.14 3.88 15.02
C LEU A 179 11.40 3.37 14.31
N SER A 180 12.06 2.32 14.81
CA SER A 180 13.26 1.77 14.17
C SER A 180 13.01 1.19 12.78
N GLY A 181 11.77 0.76 12.48
CA GLY A 181 11.35 0.35 11.15
C GLY A 181 10.89 1.50 10.24
N ASN A 182 10.68 2.69 10.80
CA ASN A 182 10.21 3.85 10.06
C ASN A 182 11.34 4.47 9.23
N LYS A 183 11.19 4.45 7.88
CA LYS A 183 12.25 4.91 6.96
C LYS A 183 12.59 6.40 7.08
N ASN A 184 11.67 7.22 7.57
CA ASN A 184 11.88 8.65 7.75
C ASN A 184 12.44 9.02 9.13
N ALA A 185 12.67 8.03 10.03
CA ALA A 185 13.09 8.27 11.41
C ALA A 185 14.62 8.26 11.62
N ILE A 186 15.43 8.09 10.59
CA ILE A 186 16.87 7.84 10.71
C ILE A 186 17.59 8.89 11.56
N GLU A 187 17.32 10.19 11.34
CA GLU A 187 17.94 11.26 12.12
C GLU A 187 17.51 11.22 13.60
N LEU A 188 16.24 10.95 13.88
CA LEU A 188 15.73 10.83 15.25
C LEU A 188 16.33 9.61 15.95
N LEU A 189 16.59 8.52 15.23
CA LEU A 189 17.28 7.33 15.73
C LEU A 189 18.77 7.59 15.98
N ARG A 190 19.46 8.35 15.12
CA ARG A 190 20.87 8.77 15.34
C ARG A 190 21.02 9.56 16.63
N GLU A 191 20.08 10.44 16.93
CA GLU A 191 20.04 11.24 18.16
C GLU A 191 19.80 10.38 19.43
N ASN A 192 19.23 9.15 19.27
CA ASN A 192 18.81 8.28 20.37
C ASN A 192 19.28 6.82 20.17
N LYS A 193 20.58 6.62 19.93
CA LYS A 193 21.17 5.32 19.57
C LYS A 193 20.93 4.22 20.61
N ASP A 194 20.78 4.57 21.87
CA ASP A 194 20.47 3.66 22.99
C ASP A 194 19.08 3.07 22.95
N LYS A 195 18.16 3.67 22.19
CA LYS A 195 16.75 3.25 22.07
C LYS A 195 16.44 2.46 20.80
N ILE A 196 17.42 2.30 19.91
CA ILE A 196 17.25 1.63 18.62
C ILE A 196 16.94 0.14 18.81
N ASN A 197 15.86 -0.33 18.13
CA ASN A 197 15.67 -1.75 17.88
C ASN A 197 16.45 -2.15 16.60
N TRP A 198 17.66 -2.66 16.78
CA TRP A 198 18.56 -3.02 15.68
C TRP A 198 18.02 -4.11 14.77
N ASN A 199 17.13 -5.00 15.27
CA ASN A 199 16.47 -5.99 14.43
C ASN A 199 15.59 -5.32 13.38
N LEU A 200 14.67 -4.45 13.79
CA LEU A 200 13.80 -3.75 12.86
C LEU A 200 14.56 -2.74 12.00
N LEU A 201 15.56 -2.08 12.56
CA LEU A 201 16.43 -1.17 11.81
C LEU A 201 17.15 -1.88 10.66
N SER A 202 17.55 -3.16 10.82
CA SER A 202 18.24 -3.90 9.76
C SER A 202 17.39 -4.10 8.49
N GLY A 203 16.07 -4.12 8.62
CA GLY A 203 15.14 -4.13 7.48
C GLY A 203 14.78 -2.75 6.92
N ASN A 204 15.22 -1.68 7.57
CA ASN A 204 14.91 -0.30 7.17
C ASN A 204 15.81 0.14 6.00
N GLU A 205 15.21 0.42 4.84
CA GLU A 205 15.95 0.75 3.61
C GLU A 205 16.82 2.01 3.71
N ASN A 206 16.47 2.95 4.59
CA ASN A 206 17.23 4.19 4.78
C ASN A 206 18.30 4.09 5.89
N ALA A 207 18.46 2.92 6.53
CA ALA A 207 19.35 2.76 7.69
C ALA A 207 20.76 2.26 7.36
N ILE A 208 21.10 2.05 6.10
CA ILE A 208 22.37 1.40 5.68
C ILE A 208 23.59 2.06 6.31
N GLU A 209 23.70 3.39 6.28
CA GLU A 209 24.83 4.11 6.89
C GLU A 209 24.94 3.83 8.41
N LEU A 210 23.80 3.85 9.12
CA LEU A 210 23.75 3.61 10.56
C LEU A 210 24.10 2.16 10.89
N LEU A 211 23.78 1.21 10.03
CA LEU A 211 24.16 -0.21 10.15
C LEU A 211 25.65 -0.41 9.89
N ILE A 212 26.24 0.26 8.89
CA ILE A 212 27.70 0.24 8.63
C ILE A 212 28.49 0.74 9.83
N GLU A 213 28.00 1.77 10.51
CA GLU A 213 28.62 2.29 11.74
C GLU A 213 28.54 1.30 12.92
N ASN A 214 27.64 0.30 12.89
CA ASN A 214 27.34 -0.62 13.98
C ASN A 214 27.20 -2.07 13.51
N PRO A 215 28.25 -2.67 12.92
CA PRO A 215 28.15 -3.98 12.24
C PRO A 215 27.85 -5.15 13.19
N ASP A 216 28.18 -5.02 14.47
CA ASP A 216 27.90 -6.00 15.53
C ASP A 216 26.42 -6.06 15.93
N LYS A 217 25.62 -5.08 15.51
CA LYS A 217 24.19 -4.95 15.80
C LYS A 217 23.28 -5.48 14.68
N ILE A 218 23.83 -5.82 13.52
CA ILE A 218 23.09 -6.19 12.32
C ILE A 218 22.34 -7.52 12.49
N ASN A 219 21.03 -7.51 12.24
CA ASN A 219 20.28 -8.72 12.00
C ASN A 219 20.36 -9.08 10.51
N TRP A 220 21.25 -10.03 10.18
CA TRP A 220 21.52 -10.43 8.79
C TRP A 220 20.32 -11.01 8.06
N MET A 221 19.40 -11.69 8.78
CA MET A 221 18.17 -12.22 8.18
C MET A 221 17.27 -11.09 7.65
N LEU A 222 17.05 -10.05 8.46
CA LEU A 222 16.24 -8.91 8.06
C LEU A 222 16.96 -8.00 7.06
N LEU A 223 18.29 -7.84 7.20
CA LEU A 223 19.09 -7.11 6.21
C LEU A 223 19.04 -7.77 4.83
N SER A 224 18.97 -9.10 4.74
CA SER A 224 18.92 -9.81 3.45
C SER A 224 17.68 -9.48 2.63
N SER A 225 16.59 -9.00 3.25
CA SER A 225 15.39 -8.51 2.56
C SER A 225 15.40 -7.00 2.27
N ASN A 226 16.45 -6.29 2.71
CA ASN A 226 16.56 -4.85 2.51
C ASN A 226 17.08 -4.54 1.09
N PRO A 227 16.31 -3.85 0.22
CA PRO A 227 16.73 -3.59 -1.15
C PRO A 227 17.97 -2.69 -1.25
N SER A 228 18.24 -1.89 -0.22
CA SER A 228 19.35 -0.91 -0.24
C SER A 228 20.74 -1.51 0.05
N ILE A 229 20.83 -2.85 0.17
CA ILE A 229 22.13 -3.53 0.25
C ILE A 229 22.80 -3.71 -1.12
N PHE A 230 22.08 -3.39 -2.20
CA PHE A 230 22.60 -3.44 -3.57
C PHE A 230 22.87 -2.03 -4.08
N ASP A 231 24.03 -1.83 -4.70
CA ASP A 231 24.38 -0.61 -5.41
C ASP A 231 24.23 -0.84 -6.92
N LEU A 232 23.80 0.20 -7.64
CA LEU A 232 23.85 0.19 -9.11
C LEU A 232 25.32 0.41 -9.52
N GLU A 233 26.02 -0.63 -9.95
CA GLU A 233 27.28 -0.45 -10.68
C GLU A 233 26.96 0.30 -12.00
N LEU A 234 27.40 1.56 -12.07
CA LEU A 234 27.33 2.41 -13.26
C LEU A 234 28.45 2.06 -14.25
#